data_85ffed0d75cd5fd9c958961774a49070
#
_entry.id   85ffed0d75cd5fd9c958961774a49070
#
_cell.length_a   1.000
_cell.length_b   1.000
_cell.length_c   1.000
_cell.angle_alpha   90.00
_cell.angle_beta   90.00
_cell.angle_gamma   90.00
#
_symmetry.space_group_name_H-M   'P 1'
#
loop_
_entity.id
_entity.type
_entity.pdbx_description
1 polymer ?
#
loop_
_entity_poly.entity_id
_entity_poly.type
_entity_poly.pdbx_seq_one_letter_code
_entity_poly.pdbx_strand_id
1 'polypeptide(L)'
;MRISLSQKIMSFIKYSSTVIVAALLVACGGGGGGGEITAPPVVVDPGSGWVAGEYDDWRLDSMRNICANPRTTGGYSDTQGDVTDENFWIRSYSNDTYLWYSELPDIDPGTVSSAEDYFDLMVTEGLSPTGNPKDQFHYSQDTEEYNNYYSGVSAGYGVRFFIIESSPPRKIVVGYNEPNTPASDNNLSRGAEIISIDGENIEDSNNVDALNAGLFPVAVGESHTFVVKDLNAPEERTFTMVSAETTSMPVKNVSTFDVADSKVGYFTFNSHIKPAETQLINAINELKAEDVDELVVDLRYNGGGYLTIAAELAYMIAGPASEGRVFDELTFNDKYTERDPINNNVLEPSRFYSTAAGFDAPTDPTPAGATLPYLGLSRVFVLSSGGTASASEAVINGLRGVDVDVILIGEATRGKPYGWYALDNCGTTYSTIQFKGSNEKGFGDFSDGFLPVASADLSGAEVTGCIVPDDLSNLLGDSNEGRLSAALTYIETGACPVDANSALTTYHRDSKAGKLHPLSAVSGKLIQPELGKVVR
;
A
#
# COMPACT_ATOMS: atom_id res chain seq x y z
N MET A 1 41.85 24.69 37.53
CA MET A 1 42.01 23.94 38.81
C MET A 1 41.42 22.56 38.58
N ARG A 2 42.28 21.65 38.18
CA ARG A 2 42.60 20.29 38.72
C ARG A 2 41.34 19.48 39.11
N ILE A 3 41.07 18.42 38.30
CA ILE A 3 41.40 16.98 38.44
C ILE A 3 40.31 16.25 39.22
N SER A 4 39.70 15.14 38.67
CA SER A 4 40.24 13.79 38.76
C SER A 4 39.43 12.75 38.00
N LEU A 5 40.15 11.91 37.26
CA LEU A 5 39.78 10.61 36.70
C LEU A 5 39.37 9.60 37.77
N SER A 6 38.45 8.71 37.48
CA SER A 6 38.41 7.38 38.09
C SER A 6 37.92 6.34 37.09
N GLN A 7 38.85 5.51 36.63
CA GLN A 7 38.63 4.24 35.93
C GLN A 7 38.11 3.19 36.91
N LYS A 8 37.15 2.37 36.47
CA LYS A 8 36.98 1.02 37.03
C LYS A 8 36.82 0.00 35.88
N ILE A 9 37.79 -0.86 35.91
CA ILE A 9 38.03 -2.08 35.18
C ILE A 9 36.88 -3.06 35.42
N MET A 10 36.36 -3.64 34.34
CA MET A 10 35.45 -4.78 34.44
C MET A 10 36.08 -6.06 33.88
N SER A 11 36.02 -7.05 34.73
CA SER A 11 36.58 -8.39 34.60
C SER A 11 35.78 -9.25 33.61
N PHE A 12 36.52 -9.90 32.72
CA PHE A 12 36.02 -10.97 31.84
C PHE A 12 35.91 -12.29 32.61
N ILE A 13 34.73 -12.91 32.60
CA ILE A 13 34.58 -14.31 32.98
C ILE A 13 34.36 -15.14 31.74
N LYS A 14 35.36 -15.94 31.38
CA LYS A 14 35.27 -17.01 30.40
C LYS A 14 34.71 -18.26 31.08
N TYR A 15 33.60 -18.79 30.55
CA TYR A 15 33.19 -20.16 30.85
C TYR A 15 33.64 -21.09 29.74
N SER A 16 34.52 -22.01 30.13
CA SER A 16 35.00 -23.13 29.31
C SER A 16 34.09 -24.34 29.58
N SER A 17 33.38 -24.84 28.57
CA SER A 17 32.57 -26.04 28.69
C SER A 17 33.38 -27.23 28.22
N THR A 18 33.69 -28.09 29.16
CA THR A 18 34.38 -29.37 28.95
C THR A 18 33.38 -30.42 28.47
N VAL A 19 33.64 -31.01 27.33
CA VAL A 19 32.89 -32.17 26.78
C VAL A 19 33.38 -33.43 27.49
N ILE A 20 32.48 -34.13 28.15
CA ILE A 20 32.74 -35.50 28.68
C ILE A 20 32.06 -36.48 27.74
N VAL A 21 32.88 -37.24 27.04
CA VAL A 21 32.48 -38.44 26.28
C VAL A 21 32.45 -39.61 27.25
N ALA A 22 31.27 -40.17 27.50
CA ALA A 22 31.14 -41.46 28.18
C ALA A 22 30.66 -42.51 27.16
N ALA A 23 31.59 -43.38 26.80
CA ALA A 23 31.29 -44.59 26.07
C ALA A 23 30.81 -45.67 27.06
N LEU A 24 29.64 -46.22 26.86
CA LEU A 24 29.18 -47.43 27.50
C LEU A 24 28.83 -48.49 26.47
N LEU A 25 29.65 -49.51 26.40
CA LEU A 25 29.39 -50.78 25.76
C LEU A 25 28.50 -51.61 26.68
N VAL A 26 27.35 -52.08 26.18
CA VAL A 26 26.63 -53.20 26.76
C VAL A 26 26.22 -54.15 25.66
N ALA A 27 26.59 -55.39 25.88
CA ALA A 27 26.39 -56.53 24.99
C ALA A 27 25.01 -57.18 25.13
N CYS A 28 24.54 -57.73 24.03
CA CYS A 28 23.60 -58.82 23.77
C CYS A 28 22.65 -59.33 24.87
N GLY A 29 21.36 -59.38 24.49
CA GLY A 29 20.37 -60.29 25.08
C GLY A 29 19.06 -60.16 24.32
N GLY A 30 18.67 -61.19 23.58
CA GLY A 30 17.57 -61.21 22.63
C GLY A 30 16.16 -61.24 23.27
N GLY A 31 15.18 -60.82 22.49
CA GLY A 31 13.74 -60.95 22.76
C GLY A 31 12.90 -60.14 21.80
N GLY A 32 12.15 -60.78 20.92
CA GLY A 32 11.42 -60.19 19.81
C GLY A 32 10.26 -59.29 20.25
N GLY A 33 10.08 -58.23 19.49
CA GLY A 33 8.92 -57.36 19.51
C GLY A 33 9.02 -56.41 18.32
N GLY A 34 8.18 -56.63 17.31
CA GLY A 34 8.16 -55.78 16.10
C GLY A 34 7.75 -54.37 16.44
N GLY A 35 8.71 -53.48 16.40
CA GLY A 35 8.48 -52.06 16.34
C GLY A 35 8.79 -51.62 14.91
N GLU A 36 7.82 -51.09 14.22
CA GLU A 36 8.04 -50.39 12.94
C GLU A 36 9.09 -49.29 13.16
N ILE A 37 10.26 -49.50 12.57
CA ILE A 37 11.24 -48.44 12.42
C ILE A 37 10.68 -47.59 11.31
N THR A 38 10.00 -46.50 11.67
CA THR A 38 9.72 -45.42 10.71
C THR A 38 11.08 -44.94 10.22
N ALA A 39 11.36 -45.21 8.96
CA ALA A 39 12.52 -44.66 8.27
C ALA A 39 12.47 -43.13 8.44
N PRO A 40 13.63 -42.45 8.56
CA PRO A 40 13.66 -40.99 8.52
C PRO A 40 12.97 -40.55 7.22
N PRO A 41 12.23 -39.42 7.23
CA PRO A 41 11.55 -38.95 6.05
C PRO A 41 12.57 -38.91 4.91
N VAL A 42 12.24 -39.62 3.82
CA VAL A 42 13.00 -39.54 2.59
C VAL A 42 12.92 -38.08 2.18
N VAL A 43 14.07 -37.39 2.16
CA VAL A 43 14.20 -36.11 1.50
C VAL A 43 13.95 -36.43 0.02
N VAL A 44 12.73 -36.19 -0.43
CA VAL A 44 12.37 -36.35 -1.83
C VAL A 44 13.12 -35.23 -2.56
N ASP A 45 13.88 -35.63 -3.58
CA ASP A 45 14.58 -34.71 -4.47
C ASP A 45 13.58 -33.65 -4.95
N PRO A 46 13.88 -32.34 -4.76
CA PRO A 46 13.03 -31.25 -5.26
C PRO A 46 12.69 -31.32 -6.75
N GLY A 47 13.45 -32.07 -7.55
CA GLY A 47 13.21 -32.33 -8.96
C GLY A 47 12.19 -33.44 -9.29
N SER A 48 11.52 -34.05 -8.33
CA SER A 48 10.46 -35.05 -8.58
C SER A 48 9.18 -34.34 -9.09
N GLY A 49 8.82 -34.60 -10.29
CA GLY A 49 7.85 -34.01 -11.17
C GLY A 49 6.55 -33.47 -10.56
N TRP A 50 5.99 -32.47 -11.20
CA TRP A 50 4.65 -31.94 -10.93
C TRP A 50 3.57 -33.03 -11.11
N VAL A 51 2.61 -33.07 -10.17
CA VAL A 51 1.41 -33.89 -10.29
C VAL A 51 0.20 -32.98 -10.09
N ALA A 52 -0.72 -33.02 -11.06
CA ALA A 52 -1.91 -32.21 -11.02
C ALA A 52 -2.79 -32.53 -9.79
N GLY A 53 -3.21 -31.50 -9.06
CA GLY A 53 -4.04 -31.61 -7.87
C GLY A 53 -3.29 -32.01 -6.60
N GLU A 54 -2.01 -32.31 -6.67
CA GLU A 54 -1.18 -32.62 -5.51
C GLU A 54 -0.32 -31.40 -5.15
N TYR A 55 -0.67 -30.73 -4.05
CA TYR A 55 0.09 -29.62 -3.51
C TYR A 55 0.89 -30.12 -2.31
N ASP A 56 2.20 -29.93 -2.40
CA ASP A 56 3.13 -30.39 -1.37
C ASP A 56 3.37 -29.28 -0.34
N ASP A 57 2.78 -29.35 0.84
CA ASP A 57 2.97 -28.37 1.92
C ASP A 57 4.46 -28.21 2.31
N TRP A 58 5.26 -29.28 2.20
CA TRP A 58 6.69 -29.25 2.49
C TRP A 58 7.50 -28.33 1.57
N ARG A 59 6.99 -28.06 0.36
CA ARG A 59 7.68 -27.18 -0.61
C ARG A 59 7.68 -25.73 -0.18
N LEU A 60 6.67 -25.31 0.58
CA LEU A 60 6.58 -23.94 1.08
C LEU A 60 7.80 -23.56 1.93
N ASP A 61 8.20 -24.42 2.86
CA ASP A 61 9.33 -24.16 3.75
C ASP A 61 10.68 -24.58 3.13
N SER A 62 10.72 -25.73 2.45
CA SER A 62 11.98 -26.33 1.97
C SER A 62 12.48 -25.71 0.67
N MET A 63 11.61 -25.15 -0.16
CA MET A 63 11.99 -24.52 -1.43
C MET A 63 12.09 -22.99 -1.35
N ARG A 64 11.74 -22.38 -0.23
CA ARG A 64 11.97 -20.94 -0.02
C ARG A 64 13.46 -20.63 -0.08
N ASN A 65 13.81 -19.56 -0.78
CA ASN A 65 15.20 -19.11 -1.02
C ASN A 65 16.05 -20.10 -1.84
N ILE A 66 15.45 -21.04 -2.58
CA ILE A 66 16.14 -21.81 -3.62
C ILE A 66 15.93 -21.08 -4.94
N CYS A 67 16.97 -20.44 -5.45
CA CYS A 67 16.89 -19.36 -6.43
C CYS A 67 17.67 -19.67 -7.71
N ALA A 68 17.10 -19.33 -8.86
CA ALA A 68 17.84 -19.35 -10.13
C ALA A 68 19.01 -18.36 -10.10
N ASN A 69 18.82 -17.22 -9.45
CA ASN A 69 19.80 -16.14 -9.29
C ASN A 69 19.95 -15.75 -7.81
N PRO A 70 20.67 -16.51 -6.97
CA PRO A 70 20.78 -16.23 -5.54
C PRO A 70 21.45 -14.89 -5.25
N ARG A 71 20.90 -14.13 -4.32
CA ARG A 71 21.55 -12.92 -3.79
C ARG A 71 22.73 -13.30 -2.91
N THR A 72 23.91 -12.77 -3.21
CA THR A 72 25.17 -13.09 -2.51
C THR A 72 25.58 -12.03 -1.49
N THR A 73 24.84 -10.92 -1.41
CA THR A 73 25.08 -9.79 -0.50
C THR A 73 23.81 -9.48 0.28
N GLY A 74 23.90 -8.71 1.35
CA GLY A 74 22.71 -8.27 2.11
C GLY A 74 22.21 -9.24 3.18
N GLY A 75 22.91 -10.36 3.44
CA GLY A 75 22.56 -11.28 4.52
C GLY A 75 21.38 -12.20 4.22
N TYR A 76 21.00 -12.33 2.97
CA TYR A 76 19.98 -13.28 2.52
C TYR A 76 20.48 -14.74 2.61
N SER A 77 19.54 -15.67 2.77
CA SER A 77 19.83 -17.11 2.88
C SER A 77 19.60 -17.87 1.56
N ASP A 78 19.66 -17.15 0.44
CA ASP A 78 19.44 -17.72 -0.89
C ASP A 78 20.46 -18.81 -1.21
N THR A 79 19.99 -19.88 -1.82
CA THR A 79 20.79 -20.99 -2.31
C THR A 79 20.55 -21.23 -3.79
N GLN A 80 21.52 -21.84 -4.47
CA GLN A 80 21.40 -22.09 -5.90
C GLN A 80 20.36 -23.15 -6.19
N GLY A 81 19.39 -22.80 -7.02
CA GLY A 81 18.39 -23.63 -7.65
C GLY A 81 18.18 -23.24 -9.11
N ASP A 82 16.98 -23.44 -9.60
CA ASP A 82 16.53 -22.98 -10.91
C ASP A 82 15.12 -22.36 -10.85
N VAL A 83 14.63 -21.85 -11.98
CA VAL A 83 13.30 -21.22 -12.08
C VAL A 83 12.17 -22.20 -11.73
N THR A 84 12.37 -23.49 -12.01
CA THR A 84 11.36 -24.52 -11.68
C THR A 84 11.20 -24.67 -10.17
N ASP A 85 12.31 -24.57 -9.41
CA ASP A 85 12.28 -24.58 -7.94
C ASP A 85 11.48 -23.37 -7.40
N GLU A 86 11.73 -22.17 -7.94
CA GLU A 86 10.97 -20.96 -7.58
C GLU A 86 9.49 -21.10 -7.92
N ASN A 87 9.15 -21.62 -9.10
CA ASN A 87 7.76 -21.83 -9.52
C ASN A 87 7.04 -22.86 -8.64
N PHE A 88 7.72 -23.93 -8.21
CA PHE A 88 7.17 -24.88 -7.24
C PHE A 88 6.87 -24.23 -5.89
N TRP A 89 7.77 -23.36 -5.42
CA TRP A 89 7.51 -22.59 -4.21
C TRP A 89 6.29 -21.67 -4.39
N ILE A 90 6.20 -20.90 -5.48
CA ILE A 90 5.08 -20.01 -5.79
C ILE A 90 3.76 -20.78 -5.83
N ARG A 91 3.75 -21.96 -6.47
CA ARG A 91 2.58 -22.85 -6.52
C ARG A 91 2.09 -23.23 -5.12
N SER A 92 3.02 -23.67 -4.27
CA SER A 92 2.70 -24.06 -2.89
C SER A 92 2.27 -22.86 -2.06
N TYR A 93 2.98 -21.73 -2.18
CA TYR A 93 2.66 -20.47 -1.50
C TYR A 93 1.26 -19.96 -1.87
N SER A 94 0.95 -19.92 -3.16
CA SER A 94 -0.36 -19.45 -3.63
C SER A 94 -1.48 -20.38 -3.19
N ASN A 95 -1.31 -21.71 -3.34
CA ASN A 95 -2.30 -22.66 -2.86
C ASN A 95 -2.52 -22.57 -1.34
N ASP A 96 -1.47 -22.31 -0.56
CA ASP A 96 -1.55 -22.26 0.90
C ASP A 96 -2.20 -20.97 1.39
N THR A 97 -1.76 -19.80 0.88
CA THR A 97 -2.07 -18.50 1.49
C THR A 97 -3.14 -17.69 0.77
N TYR A 98 -3.37 -17.93 -0.53
CA TYR A 98 -4.31 -17.14 -1.31
C TYR A 98 -5.74 -17.26 -0.81
N LEU A 99 -6.47 -16.15 -0.70
CA LEU A 99 -7.84 -16.13 -0.17
C LEU A 99 -8.80 -17.04 -0.96
N TRP A 100 -8.62 -17.10 -2.27
CA TRP A 100 -9.44 -17.94 -3.17
C TRP A 100 -8.63 -19.09 -3.75
N TYR A 101 -7.79 -19.74 -2.92
CA TYR A 101 -6.86 -20.80 -3.35
C TYR A 101 -7.54 -21.95 -4.11
N SER A 102 -8.80 -22.25 -3.77
CA SER A 102 -9.58 -23.32 -4.45
C SER A 102 -10.00 -22.96 -5.89
N GLU A 103 -9.81 -21.71 -6.31
CA GLU A 103 -10.12 -21.20 -7.65
C GLU A 103 -8.85 -21.04 -8.51
N LEU A 104 -7.67 -21.35 -7.96
CA LEU A 104 -6.39 -21.21 -8.68
C LEU A 104 -6.28 -22.24 -9.82
N PRO A 105 -5.72 -21.84 -10.97
CA PRO A 105 -5.31 -22.79 -11.99
C PRO A 105 -4.12 -23.63 -11.49
N ASP A 106 -4.15 -24.93 -11.75
CA ASP A 106 -3.04 -25.83 -11.41
C ASP A 106 -2.12 -26.03 -12.63
N ILE A 107 -1.13 -25.16 -12.76
CA ILE A 107 -0.21 -25.10 -13.89
C ILE A 107 1.10 -25.81 -13.53
N ASP A 108 1.64 -26.62 -14.47
CA ASP A 108 2.94 -27.28 -14.31
C ASP A 108 4.07 -26.24 -14.18
N PRO A 109 4.75 -26.17 -13.02
CA PRO A 109 5.84 -25.23 -12.78
C PRO A 109 6.99 -25.28 -13.78
N GLY A 110 7.24 -26.44 -14.39
CA GLY A 110 8.29 -26.61 -15.40
C GLY A 110 7.96 -26.03 -16.78
N THR A 111 6.74 -25.50 -16.99
CA THR A 111 6.31 -24.99 -18.31
C THR A 111 6.50 -23.48 -18.47
N VAL A 112 6.81 -22.76 -17.39
CA VAL A 112 6.97 -21.30 -17.39
C VAL A 112 8.40 -20.93 -17.03
N SER A 113 9.02 -20.05 -17.79
CA SER A 113 10.46 -19.74 -17.73
C SER A 113 10.83 -18.54 -16.85
N SER A 114 9.87 -17.93 -16.16
CA SER A 114 10.07 -16.83 -15.21
C SER A 114 9.16 -17.06 -13.99
N ALA A 115 9.68 -16.74 -12.81
CA ALA A 115 8.94 -16.85 -11.56
C ALA A 115 7.82 -15.80 -11.49
N GLU A 116 8.08 -14.60 -11.98
CA GLU A 116 7.11 -13.51 -12.06
C GLU A 116 5.96 -13.87 -13.00
N ASP A 117 6.26 -14.38 -14.21
CA ASP A 117 5.22 -14.82 -15.16
C ASP A 117 4.40 -15.99 -14.58
N TYR A 118 5.04 -16.90 -13.82
CA TYR A 118 4.33 -17.98 -13.17
C TYR A 118 3.41 -17.46 -12.05
N PHE A 119 3.88 -16.49 -11.27
CA PHE A 119 3.07 -15.87 -10.23
C PHE A 119 1.86 -15.14 -10.81
N ASP A 120 2.02 -14.41 -11.91
CA ASP A 120 0.93 -13.72 -12.61
C ASP A 120 -0.19 -14.67 -13.08
N LEU A 121 0.14 -15.95 -13.32
CA LEU A 121 -0.85 -16.98 -13.65
C LEU A 121 -1.56 -17.57 -12.42
N MET A 122 -1.00 -17.39 -11.21
CA MET A 122 -1.53 -17.96 -9.97
C MET A 122 -2.60 -17.05 -9.32
N VAL A 123 -3.62 -16.72 -10.10
CA VAL A 123 -4.73 -15.82 -9.73
C VAL A 123 -6.07 -16.40 -10.14
N THR A 124 -7.15 -16.08 -9.41
CA THR A 124 -8.50 -16.50 -9.75
C THR A 124 -9.01 -15.80 -11.03
N GLU A 125 -9.66 -16.54 -11.91
CA GLU A 125 -10.46 -16.00 -13.04
C GLU A 125 -11.90 -15.62 -12.63
N GLY A 126 -12.24 -15.78 -11.34
CA GLY A 126 -13.57 -15.50 -10.80
C GLY A 126 -13.95 -14.04 -10.92
N LEU A 127 -15.26 -13.79 -10.99
CA LEU A 127 -15.83 -12.45 -11.07
C LEU A 127 -16.53 -12.06 -9.78
N SER A 128 -16.51 -10.77 -9.45
CA SER A 128 -17.34 -10.17 -8.38
C SER A 128 -18.83 -10.22 -8.78
N PRO A 129 -19.76 -9.97 -7.84
CA PRO A 129 -21.19 -9.88 -8.15
C PRO A 129 -21.54 -8.83 -9.21
N THR A 130 -20.70 -7.82 -9.40
CA THR A 130 -20.88 -6.76 -10.42
C THR A 130 -20.23 -7.08 -11.76
N GLY A 131 -19.55 -8.25 -11.87
CA GLY A 131 -18.92 -8.73 -13.10
C GLY A 131 -17.49 -8.21 -13.34
N ASN A 132 -16.88 -7.56 -12.36
CA ASN A 132 -15.45 -7.22 -12.39
C ASN A 132 -14.61 -8.45 -11.98
N PRO A 133 -13.34 -8.58 -12.39
CA PRO A 133 -12.45 -9.59 -11.83
C PRO A 133 -12.41 -9.51 -10.29
N LYS A 134 -12.50 -10.67 -9.62
CA LYS A 134 -12.42 -10.75 -8.15
C LYS A 134 -11.10 -10.19 -7.62
N ASP A 135 -10.00 -10.62 -8.23
CA ASP A 135 -8.67 -10.13 -7.94
C ASP A 135 -8.19 -9.20 -9.06
N GLN A 136 -7.89 -7.97 -8.69
CA GLN A 136 -7.30 -6.93 -9.54
C GLN A 136 -6.01 -6.40 -8.89
N PHE A 137 -5.47 -7.09 -7.88
CA PHE A 137 -4.47 -6.56 -6.96
C PHE A 137 -3.29 -7.50 -6.73
N HIS A 138 -3.28 -8.65 -7.42
CA HIS A 138 -2.20 -9.62 -7.44
C HIS A 138 -1.03 -9.09 -8.28
N TYR A 139 0.17 -8.98 -7.68
CA TYR A 139 1.37 -8.52 -8.39
C TYR A 139 2.65 -8.92 -7.67
N SER A 140 3.75 -8.92 -8.41
CA SER A 140 5.11 -9.06 -7.89
C SER A 140 5.97 -7.87 -8.28
N GLN A 141 7.03 -7.61 -7.51
CA GLN A 141 8.01 -6.57 -7.81
C GLN A 141 9.36 -6.88 -7.17
N ASP A 142 10.41 -6.21 -7.62
CA ASP A 142 11.72 -6.28 -6.98
C ASP A 142 11.64 -5.91 -5.49
N THR A 143 12.31 -6.71 -4.65
CA THR A 143 12.26 -6.54 -3.18
C THR A 143 12.93 -5.25 -2.72
N GLU A 144 13.99 -4.80 -3.38
CA GLU A 144 14.65 -3.55 -3.04
C GLU A 144 13.76 -2.34 -3.37
N GLU A 145 13.12 -2.36 -4.55
CA GLU A 145 12.12 -1.34 -4.93
C GLU A 145 10.95 -1.30 -3.94
N TYR A 146 10.43 -2.47 -3.55
CA TYR A 146 9.38 -2.60 -2.53
C TYR A 146 9.80 -1.96 -1.21
N ASN A 147 10.99 -2.31 -0.70
CA ASN A 147 11.49 -1.81 0.57
C ASN A 147 11.77 -0.30 0.53
N ASN A 148 12.33 0.20 -0.58
CA ASN A 148 12.59 1.62 -0.80
C ASN A 148 11.30 2.43 -0.80
N TYR A 149 10.27 1.95 -1.52
CA TYR A 149 8.96 2.59 -1.50
C TYR A 149 8.38 2.71 -0.09
N TYR A 150 8.33 1.61 0.67
CA TYR A 150 7.77 1.62 2.03
C TYR A 150 8.64 2.40 3.04
N SER A 151 9.93 2.54 2.78
CA SER A 151 10.80 3.43 3.57
C SER A 151 10.57 4.91 3.23
N GLY A 152 9.90 5.20 2.12
CA GLY A 152 9.69 6.56 1.62
C GLY A 152 10.90 7.15 0.92
N VAL A 153 11.87 6.33 0.52
CA VAL A 153 13.07 6.77 -0.21
C VAL A 153 13.05 6.16 -1.61
N SER A 154 13.25 6.96 -2.64
CA SER A 154 13.29 6.47 -4.02
C SER A 154 14.22 7.31 -4.89
N ALA A 155 14.76 6.71 -5.95
CA ALA A 155 15.39 7.47 -7.02
C ALA A 155 14.31 8.10 -7.92
N GLY A 156 14.46 9.37 -8.29
CA GLY A 156 13.50 10.02 -9.16
C GLY A 156 13.55 11.54 -9.12
N TYR A 157 12.48 12.17 -9.56
CA TYR A 157 12.36 13.63 -9.57
C TYR A 157 11.53 14.17 -8.41
N GLY A 158 10.88 13.31 -7.62
CA GLY A 158 9.95 13.72 -6.58
C GLY A 158 8.66 14.33 -7.15
N VAL A 159 8.14 13.77 -8.23
CA VAL A 159 6.89 14.21 -8.87
C VAL A 159 5.97 13.02 -9.11
N ARG A 160 4.68 13.23 -8.92
CA ARG A 160 3.63 12.28 -9.31
C ARG A 160 3.03 12.72 -10.64
N PHE A 161 3.27 11.94 -11.69
CA PHE A 161 2.62 12.12 -12.98
C PHE A 161 1.27 11.39 -13.00
N PHE A 162 0.25 12.02 -13.62
CA PHE A 162 -1.02 11.39 -13.93
C PHE A 162 -1.12 11.19 -15.43
N ILE A 163 -1.32 9.96 -15.81
CA ILE A 163 -1.54 9.58 -17.20
C ILE A 163 -3.05 9.63 -17.42
N ILE A 164 -3.51 10.72 -18.00
CA ILE A 164 -4.93 10.94 -18.30
C ILE A 164 -5.37 10.05 -19.46
N GLU A 165 -4.51 9.95 -20.52
CA GLU A 165 -4.69 9.07 -21.64
C GLU A 165 -3.40 8.27 -21.87
N SER A 166 -3.49 6.94 -21.80
CA SER A 166 -2.32 6.06 -21.92
C SER A 166 -1.96 5.69 -23.35
N SER A 167 -2.93 5.82 -24.28
CA SER A 167 -2.75 5.56 -25.70
C SER A 167 -2.82 6.86 -26.50
N PRO A 168 -2.18 6.94 -27.67
CA PRO A 168 -2.29 8.13 -28.53
C PRO A 168 -3.74 8.49 -28.89
N PRO A 169 -4.09 9.78 -28.79
CA PRO A 169 -3.29 10.91 -28.33
C PRO A 169 -3.11 10.89 -26.80
N ARG A 170 -1.87 10.64 -26.32
CA ARG A 170 -1.58 10.55 -24.87
C ARG A 170 -1.62 11.91 -24.22
N LYS A 171 -1.97 11.89 -22.94
CA LYS A 171 -1.92 13.06 -22.08
C LYS A 171 -1.38 12.73 -20.71
N ILE A 172 -0.30 13.42 -20.31
CA ILE A 172 0.33 13.29 -19.00
C ILE A 172 0.38 14.64 -18.34
N VAL A 173 -0.06 14.72 -17.09
CA VAL A 173 -0.05 15.94 -16.30
C VAL A 173 0.60 15.72 -14.95
N VAL A 174 1.07 16.77 -14.33
CA VAL A 174 1.58 16.76 -12.96
C VAL A 174 0.41 16.71 -11.97
N GLY A 175 0.38 15.72 -11.12
CA GLY A 175 -0.57 15.63 -10.01
C GLY A 175 -0.11 16.45 -8.80
N TYR A 176 1.10 16.19 -8.35
CA TYR A 176 1.77 16.92 -7.27
C TYR A 176 3.28 16.63 -7.30
N ASN A 177 4.07 17.38 -6.53
CA ASN A 177 5.47 17.11 -6.30
C ASN A 177 5.80 17.03 -4.79
N GLU A 178 6.99 16.49 -4.51
CA GLU A 178 7.60 16.52 -3.19
C GLU A 178 8.46 17.79 -3.05
N PRO A 179 8.50 18.42 -1.88
CA PRO A 179 9.35 19.59 -1.65
C PRO A 179 10.84 19.20 -1.64
N ASN A 180 11.72 20.14 -1.98
CA ASN A 180 13.18 19.96 -2.02
C ASN A 180 13.63 18.82 -2.95
N THR A 181 13.03 18.72 -4.12
CA THR A 181 13.29 17.68 -5.12
C THR A 181 13.56 18.33 -6.50
N PRO A 182 14.14 17.58 -7.45
CA PRO A 182 14.37 18.10 -8.81
C PRO A 182 13.12 18.70 -9.45
N ALA A 183 11.94 18.16 -9.20
CA ALA A 183 10.69 18.70 -9.72
C ALA A 183 10.32 20.04 -9.07
N SER A 184 10.42 20.15 -7.74
CA SER A 184 10.15 21.40 -7.02
C SER A 184 11.14 22.51 -7.39
N ASP A 185 12.43 22.17 -7.56
CA ASP A 185 13.48 23.11 -7.96
C ASP A 185 13.26 23.68 -9.36
N ASN A 186 12.61 22.91 -10.24
CA ASN A 186 12.20 23.33 -11.56
C ASN A 186 10.78 23.94 -11.61
N ASN A 187 10.17 24.22 -10.47
CA ASN A 187 8.81 24.77 -10.36
C ASN A 187 7.77 23.96 -11.15
N LEU A 188 7.93 22.64 -11.19
CA LEU A 188 6.99 21.75 -11.86
C LEU A 188 5.77 21.57 -10.94
N SER A 189 4.67 22.22 -11.28
CA SER A 189 3.50 22.34 -10.42
C SER A 189 2.31 21.53 -10.93
N ARG A 190 1.35 21.26 -10.02
CA ARG A 190 0.09 20.58 -10.34
C ARG A 190 -0.60 21.20 -11.55
N GLY A 191 -1.10 20.36 -12.45
CA GLY A 191 -1.79 20.73 -13.66
C GLY A 191 -0.87 21.06 -14.85
N ALA A 192 0.45 21.12 -14.66
CA ALA A 192 1.38 21.25 -15.78
C ALA A 192 1.31 20.01 -16.68
N GLU A 193 1.20 20.22 -18.00
CA GLU A 193 1.16 19.17 -19.02
C GLU A 193 2.58 18.87 -19.53
N ILE A 194 2.93 17.59 -19.61
CA ILE A 194 4.20 17.15 -20.19
C ILE A 194 3.99 17.00 -21.69
N ILE A 195 4.75 17.80 -22.47
CA ILE A 195 4.63 17.84 -23.94
C ILE A 195 5.62 16.87 -24.60
N SER A 196 6.87 16.88 -24.15
CA SER A 196 7.89 15.94 -24.64
C SER A 196 8.98 15.68 -23.62
N ILE A 197 9.65 14.54 -23.78
CA ILE A 197 10.81 14.14 -22.98
C ILE A 197 11.90 13.69 -23.94
N ASP A 198 13.11 14.26 -23.81
CA ASP A 198 14.29 13.99 -24.67
C ASP A 198 13.99 14.11 -26.18
N GLY A 199 13.04 14.96 -26.53
CA GLY A 199 12.59 15.16 -27.90
C GLY A 199 11.50 14.19 -28.37
N GLU A 200 11.13 13.19 -27.56
CA GLU A 200 9.99 12.31 -27.82
C GLU A 200 8.70 13.01 -27.40
N ASN A 201 7.77 13.17 -28.33
CA ASN A 201 6.46 13.76 -28.05
C ASN A 201 5.58 12.81 -27.26
N ILE A 202 4.95 13.29 -26.16
CA ILE A 202 4.08 12.46 -25.31
C ILE A 202 2.84 11.99 -26.09
N GLU A 203 2.23 12.90 -26.86
CA GLU A 203 0.92 12.67 -27.48
C GLU A 203 0.94 11.49 -28.46
N ASP A 204 1.96 11.39 -29.32
CA ASP A 204 1.93 10.51 -30.49
C ASP A 204 3.17 9.60 -30.69
N SER A 205 4.22 9.71 -29.83
CA SER A 205 5.41 8.86 -29.97
C SER A 205 5.08 7.37 -29.81
N ASN A 206 5.67 6.54 -30.67
CA ASN A 206 5.62 5.08 -30.56
C ASN A 206 6.79 4.52 -29.73
N ASN A 207 7.72 5.37 -29.27
CA ASN A 207 8.88 4.99 -28.47
C ASN A 207 8.53 5.02 -26.97
N VAL A 208 7.65 4.11 -26.55
CA VAL A 208 7.13 4.03 -25.17
C VAL A 208 8.26 3.79 -24.17
N ASP A 209 9.30 3.04 -24.54
CA ASP A 209 10.43 2.76 -23.66
C ASP A 209 11.21 4.05 -23.34
N ALA A 210 11.43 4.92 -24.33
CA ALA A 210 12.09 6.21 -24.09
C ALA A 210 11.22 7.15 -23.23
N LEU A 211 9.90 7.16 -23.46
CA LEU A 211 8.97 7.93 -22.61
C LEU A 211 9.02 7.45 -21.17
N ASN A 212 9.01 6.13 -20.95
CA ASN A 212 9.08 5.55 -19.61
C ASN A 212 10.41 5.82 -18.92
N ALA A 213 11.54 5.65 -19.64
CA ALA A 213 12.85 5.96 -19.10
C ALA A 213 12.95 7.42 -18.65
N GLY A 214 12.40 8.34 -19.42
CA GLY A 214 12.43 9.76 -19.09
C GLY A 214 11.47 10.15 -17.96
N LEU A 215 10.28 9.54 -17.86
CA LEU A 215 9.30 9.83 -16.80
C LEU A 215 9.71 9.19 -15.47
N PHE A 216 10.27 7.98 -15.50
CA PHE A 216 10.49 7.13 -14.34
C PHE A 216 11.93 6.61 -14.31
N PRO A 217 12.93 7.49 -14.05
CA PRO A 217 14.32 7.07 -13.96
C PRO A 217 14.49 6.05 -12.83
N VAL A 218 15.30 5.03 -13.08
CA VAL A 218 15.52 3.92 -12.12
C VAL A 218 16.75 4.14 -11.24
N ALA A 219 17.67 5.03 -11.66
CA ALA A 219 18.89 5.31 -10.91
C ALA A 219 19.04 6.81 -10.61
N VAL A 220 19.77 7.12 -9.57
CA VAL A 220 20.19 8.52 -9.26
C VAL A 220 21.20 8.99 -10.29
N GLY A 221 21.03 10.23 -10.78
CA GLY A 221 21.93 10.88 -11.72
C GLY A 221 21.52 10.74 -13.19
N GLU A 222 20.41 10.12 -13.51
CA GLU A 222 19.85 10.11 -14.86
C GLU A 222 19.33 11.51 -15.22
N SER A 223 19.64 11.97 -16.45
CA SER A 223 19.37 13.35 -16.87
C SER A 223 18.46 13.37 -18.09
N HIS A 224 17.30 13.98 -17.97
CA HIS A 224 16.29 14.03 -19.02
C HIS A 224 15.79 15.46 -19.22
N THR A 225 15.51 15.81 -20.48
CA THR A 225 15.04 17.13 -20.87
C THR A 225 13.55 17.12 -21.13
N PHE A 226 12.82 17.95 -20.40
CA PHE A 226 11.38 18.08 -20.46
C PHE A 226 10.97 19.34 -21.19
N VAL A 227 9.96 19.23 -22.03
CA VAL A 227 9.15 20.36 -22.50
C VAL A 227 7.80 20.26 -21.81
N VAL A 228 7.41 21.30 -21.11
CA VAL A 228 6.15 21.34 -20.35
C VAL A 228 5.37 22.60 -20.66
N LYS A 229 4.05 22.50 -20.51
CA LYS A 229 3.15 23.64 -20.52
C LYS A 229 2.53 23.78 -19.13
N ASP A 230 2.95 24.81 -18.42
CA ASP A 230 2.40 25.10 -17.10
C ASP A 230 0.92 25.51 -17.21
N LEU A 231 0.17 25.25 -16.14
CA LEU A 231 -1.24 25.57 -16.08
C LEU A 231 -1.49 27.05 -16.39
N ASN A 232 -2.41 27.31 -17.33
CA ASN A 232 -2.73 28.67 -17.81
C ASN A 232 -1.57 29.47 -18.43
N ALA A 233 -0.41 28.85 -18.65
CA ALA A 233 0.69 29.52 -19.35
C ALA A 233 0.41 29.61 -20.86
N PRO A 234 0.73 30.74 -21.52
CA PRO A 234 0.58 30.86 -22.97
C PRO A 234 1.64 30.08 -23.75
N GLU A 235 2.82 29.92 -23.16
CA GLU A 235 4.01 29.34 -23.80
C GLU A 235 4.48 28.08 -23.07
N GLU A 236 5.12 27.18 -23.80
CA GLU A 236 5.85 26.03 -23.27
C GLU A 236 7.21 26.46 -22.73
N ARG A 237 7.76 25.72 -21.78
CA ARG A 237 9.12 25.89 -21.29
C ARG A 237 9.90 24.60 -21.33
N THR A 238 11.22 24.71 -21.53
CA THR A 238 12.13 23.56 -21.54
C THR A 238 13.11 23.66 -20.38
N PHE A 239 13.33 22.54 -19.71
CA PHE A 239 14.31 22.39 -18.64
C PHE A 239 14.82 20.96 -18.56
N THR A 240 15.95 20.76 -17.88
CA THR A 240 16.52 19.44 -17.64
C THR A 240 16.38 19.10 -16.15
N MET A 241 15.87 17.92 -15.86
CA MET A 241 15.91 17.36 -14.50
C MET A 241 16.94 16.23 -14.44
N VAL A 242 17.65 16.18 -13.31
CA VAL A 242 18.54 15.08 -12.96
C VAL A 242 17.88 14.34 -11.80
N SER A 243 17.68 13.02 -11.94
CA SER A 243 17.12 12.20 -10.88
C SER A 243 18.01 12.22 -9.64
N ALA A 244 17.40 12.27 -8.48
CA ALA A 244 18.07 12.28 -7.18
C ALA A 244 17.43 11.25 -6.26
N GLU A 245 18.09 10.94 -5.15
CA GLU A 245 17.40 10.31 -4.04
C GLU A 245 16.38 11.30 -3.47
N THR A 246 15.14 10.91 -3.41
CA THR A 246 14.02 11.72 -2.93
C THR A 246 13.37 11.08 -1.74
N THR A 247 12.97 11.89 -0.75
CA THR A 247 12.22 11.41 0.41
C THR A 247 10.77 11.84 0.28
N SER A 248 9.87 10.88 0.41
CA SER A 248 8.44 11.10 0.34
C SER A 248 7.92 11.83 1.59
N MET A 249 7.04 12.79 1.37
CA MET A 249 6.25 13.44 2.41
C MET A 249 4.78 13.08 2.23
N PRO A 250 4.34 11.92 2.76
CA PRO A 250 2.96 11.48 2.60
C PRO A 250 1.91 12.46 3.12
N VAL A 251 2.21 13.22 4.17
CA VAL A 251 1.29 14.19 4.76
C VAL A 251 1.77 15.61 4.47
N LYS A 252 0.95 16.39 3.80
CA LYS A 252 1.27 17.76 3.35
C LYS A 252 0.07 18.69 3.44
N ASN A 253 0.31 19.98 3.18
CA ASN A 253 -0.71 21.01 3.04
C ASN A 253 -1.60 21.15 4.30
N VAL A 254 -1.01 20.94 5.49
CA VAL A 254 -1.74 21.15 6.75
C VAL A 254 -2.17 22.62 6.81
N SER A 255 -3.46 22.84 6.97
CA SER A 255 -4.05 24.19 7.00
C SER A 255 -5.38 24.22 7.72
N THR A 256 -5.85 25.42 8.06
CA THR A 256 -7.16 25.64 8.66
C THR A 256 -7.98 26.66 7.87
N PHE A 257 -9.29 26.50 7.89
CA PHE A 257 -10.26 27.40 7.26
C PHE A 257 -11.35 27.77 8.26
N ASP A 258 -11.75 29.04 8.31
CA ASP A 258 -12.92 29.47 9.04
C ASP A 258 -14.14 29.37 8.13
N VAL A 259 -15.11 28.51 8.50
CA VAL A 259 -16.33 28.25 7.73
C VAL A 259 -17.53 28.38 8.67
N ALA A 260 -18.35 29.40 8.47
CA ALA A 260 -19.43 29.79 9.39
C ALA A 260 -18.90 29.93 10.83
N ASP A 261 -19.41 29.11 11.77
CA ASP A 261 -19.00 29.11 13.17
C ASP A 261 -17.97 28.03 13.51
N SER A 262 -17.43 27.31 12.50
CA SER A 262 -16.50 26.19 12.67
C SER A 262 -15.12 26.49 12.12
N LYS A 263 -14.09 26.02 12.82
CA LYS A 263 -12.71 25.96 12.30
C LYS A 263 -12.47 24.57 11.70
N VAL A 264 -12.15 24.51 10.42
CA VAL A 264 -11.96 23.29 9.63
C VAL A 264 -10.48 23.02 9.44
N GLY A 265 -9.98 21.91 9.93
CA GLY A 265 -8.65 21.41 9.62
C GLY A 265 -8.61 20.70 8.27
N TYR A 266 -7.49 20.76 7.58
CA TYR A 266 -7.24 20.07 6.32
C TYR A 266 -5.80 19.56 6.24
N PHE A 267 -5.60 18.40 5.66
CA PHE A 267 -4.32 17.96 5.14
C PHE A 267 -4.48 16.95 4.00
N THR A 268 -3.48 16.88 3.12
CA THR A 268 -3.36 15.80 2.14
C THR A 268 -2.61 14.63 2.75
N PHE A 269 -3.08 13.39 2.49
CA PHE A 269 -2.43 12.18 2.92
C PHE A 269 -2.34 11.19 1.75
N ASN A 270 -1.15 11.01 1.19
CA ASN A 270 -0.94 10.38 -0.11
C ASN A 270 -0.49 8.91 -0.05
N SER A 271 0.01 8.39 1.08
CA SER A 271 0.44 6.99 1.21
C SER A 271 0.63 6.56 2.66
N HIS A 272 0.20 5.34 3.01
CA HIS A 272 0.39 4.73 4.33
C HIS A 272 1.76 4.01 4.41
N ILE A 273 2.85 4.77 4.25
CA ILE A 273 4.25 4.28 4.34
C ILE A 273 4.90 4.76 5.64
N LYS A 274 6.07 4.19 5.99
CA LYS A 274 6.71 4.43 7.30
C LYS A 274 6.82 5.91 7.73
N PRO A 275 7.21 6.86 6.86
CA PRO A 275 7.26 8.28 7.26
C PRO A 275 5.92 8.88 7.65
N ALA A 276 4.80 8.28 7.24
CA ALA A 276 3.47 8.84 7.49
C ALA A 276 3.09 8.88 8.97
N GLU A 277 3.55 7.91 9.78
CA GLU A 277 3.22 7.85 11.21
C GLU A 277 3.57 9.17 11.92
N THR A 278 4.83 9.57 11.88
CA THR A 278 5.28 10.83 12.51
C THR A 278 4.63 12.06 11.88
N GLN A 279 4.45 12.07 10.56
CA GLN A 279 3.87 13.21 9.86
C GLN A 279 2.39 13.39 10.20
N LEU A 280 1.61 12.31 10.35
CA LEU A 280 0.23 12.35 10.83
C LEU A 280 0.15 12.86 12.28
N ILE A 281 1.02 12.36 13.16
CA ILE A 281 1.11 12.81 14.55
C ILE A 281 1.36 14.33 14.61
N ASN A 282 2.27 14.83 13.79
CA ASN A 282 2.60 16.25 13.73
C ASN A 282 1.42 17.06 13.18
N ALA A 283 0.78 16.62 12.10
CA ALA A 283 -0.39 17.29 11.52
C ALA A 283 -1.57 17.37 12.50
N ILE A 284 -1.86 16.26 13.21
CA ILE A 284 -2.93 16.25 14.21
C ILE A 284 -2.59 17.14 15.42
N ASN A 285 -1.32 17.19 15.86
CA ASN A 285 -0.89 18.10 16.92
C ASN A 285 -1.05 19.57 16.50
N GLU A 286 -0.70 19.91 15.26
CA GLU A 286 -0.88 21.27 14.71
C GLU A 286 -2.35 21.65 14.67
N LEU A 287 -3.21 20.80 14.11
CA LEU A 287 -4.65 21.05 14.04
C LEU A 287 -5.31 21.09 15.42
N LYS A 288 -4.85 20.26 16.35
CA LYS A 288 -5.31 20.28 17.75
C LYS A 288 -4.97 21.60 18.45
N ALA A 289 -3.79 22.15 18.17
CA ALA A 289 -3.36 23.45 18.74
C ALA A 289 -4.18 24.62 18.19
N GLU A 290 -4.80 24.44 17.01
CA GLU A 290 -5.71 25.41 16.38
C GLU A 290 -7.17 25.23 16.82
N ASP A 291 -7.48 24.26 17.70
CA ASP A 291 -8.83 23.96 18.19
C ASP A 291 -9.84 23.74 17.03
N VAL A 292 -9.50 22.86 16.07
CA VAL A 292 -10.39 22.57 14.93
C VAL A 292 -11.63 21.79 15.36
N ASP A 293 -12.79 22.18 14.80
CA ASP A 293 -14.11 21.58 15.06
C ASP A 293 -14.46 20.49 14.04
N GLU A 294 -13.91 20.60 12.83
CA GLU A 294 -14.13 19.72 11.68
C GLU A 294 -12.80 19.34 11.03
N LEU A 295 -12.77 18.22 10.34
CA LEU A 295 -11.58 17.77 9.62
C LEU A 295 -11.91 17.33 8.19
N VAL A 296 -11.09 17.76 7.24
CA VAL A 296 -11.05 17.27 5.87
C VAL A 296 -9.73 16.53 5.65
N VAL A 297 -9.80 15.23 5.43
CA VAL A 297 -8.64 14.38 5.07
C VAL A 297 -8.67 14.11 3.58
N ASP A 298 -7.65 14.56 2.87
CA ASP A 298 -7.56 14.36 1.42
C ASP A 298 -6.81 13.06 1.09
N LEU A 299 -7.57 12.00 0.80
CA LEU A 299 -7.09 10.66 0.44
C LEU A 299 -7.20 10.37 -1.06
N ARG A 300 -7.48 11.39 -1.91
CA ARG A 300 -7.79 11.17 -3.33
C ARG A 300 -6.70 10.44 -4.12
N TYR A 301 -5.45 10.48 -3.68
CA TYR A 301 -4.30 9.81 -4.34
C TYR A 301 -3.65 8.74 -3.47
N ASN A 302 -4.32 8.29 -2.41
CA ASN A 302 -3.79 7.35 -1.45
C ASN A 302 -4.24 5.92 -1.75
N GLY A 303 -3.38 5.12 -2.36
CA GLY A 303 -3.62 3.70 -2.68
C GLY A 303 -3.56 2.75 -1.47
N GLY A 304 -3.29 3.27 -0.26
CA GLY A 304 -3.18 2.47 0.95
C GLY A 304 -1.74 2.30 1.45
N GLY A 305 -1.43 1.14 2.00
CA GLY A 305 -0.18 0.75 2.63
C GLY A 305 -0.40 0.08 3.99
N TYR A 306 0.37 0.47 5.02
CA TYR A 306 0.28 -0.15 6.34
C TYR A 306 -1.08 0.08 7.02
N LEU A 307 -1.76 -1.01 7.32
CA LEU A 307 -3.05 -1.00 8.02
C LEU A 307 -2.93 -0.42 9.44
N THR A 308 -1.79 -0.60 10.09
CA THR A 308 -1.49 -0.03 11.41
C THR A 308 -1.55 1.51 11.38
N ILE A 309 -0.96 2.14 10.36
CA ILE A 309 -1.01 3.61 10.18
C ILE A 309 -2.46 4.09 9.97
N ALA A 310 -3.27 3.30 9.26
CA ALA A 310 -4.69 3.61 9.08
C ALA A 310 -5.46 3.54 10.40
N ALA A 311 -5.18 2.54 11.25
CA ALA A 311 -5.79 2.39 12.56
C ALA A 311 -5.40 3.53 13.52
N GLU A 312 -4.13 3.96 13.49
CA GLU A 312 -3.63 5.11 14.24
C GLU A 312 -4.30 6.42 13.80
N LEU A 313 -4.40 6.67 12.48
CA LEU A 313 -5.11 7.84 11.96
C LEU A 313 -6.57 7.84 12.39
N ALA A 314 -7.24 6.69 12.30
CA ALA A 314 -8.63 6.57 12.70
C ALA A 314 -8.81 6.86 14.21
N TYR A 315 -7.90 6.40 15.07
CA TYR A 315 -7.87 6.77 16.48
C TYR A 315 -7.63 8.26 16.67
N MET A 316 -6.67 8.85 15.96
CA MET A 316 -6.37 10.29 16.07
C MET A 316 -7.56 11.17 15.66
N ILE A 317 -8.42 10.67 14.78
CA ILE A 317 -9.69 11.33 14.40
C ILE A 317 -10.75 11.12 15.51
N ALA A 318 -11.08 9.87 15.83
CA ALA A 318 -12.20 9.51 16.71
C ALA A 318 -11.90 9.69 18.21
N GLY A 319 -10.65 9.60 18.62
CA GLY A 319 -10.19 9.77 19.98
C GLY A 319 -10.53 8.59 20.93
N PRO A 320 -10.45 8.80 22.26
CA PRO A 320 -10.50 7.75 23.27
C PRO A 320 -11.78 6.90 23.29
N ALA A 321 -12.88 7.38 22.74
CA ALA A 321 -14.13 6.62 22.65
C ALA A 321 -14.01 5.39 21.72
N SER A 322 -13.05 5.41 20.80
CA SER A 322 -12.77 4.31 19.89
C SER A 322 -11.67 3.35 20.39
N GLU A 323 -10.90 3.73 21.40
CA GLU A 323 -9.76 2.94 21.88
C GLU A 323 -10.12 1.48 22.16
N GLY A 324 -9.35 0.56 21.60
CA GLY A 324 -9.52 -0.87 21.78
C GLY A 324 -10.72 -1.48 21.04
N ARG A 325 -11.57 -0.68 20.38
CA ARG A 325 -12.61 -1.20 19.47
C ARG A 325 -11.97 -1.77 18.20
N VAL A 326 -12.68 -2.64 17.51
CA VAL A 326 -12.19 -3.26 16.28
C VAL A 326 -12.12 -2.19 15.16
N PHE A 327 -10.92 -2.00 14.62
CA PHE A 327 -10.70 -1.19 13.44
C PHE A 327 -10.91 -2.01 12.16
N ASP A 328 -10.25 -3.19 12.10
CA ASP A 328 -10.37 -4.12 10.97
C ASP A 328 -10.13 -5.56 11.45
N GLU A 329 -11.10 -6.44 11.31
CA GLU A 329 -11.00 -7.87 11.61
C GLU A 329 -10.62 -8.62 10.32
N LEU A 330 -9.49 -9.34 10.36
CA LEU A 330 -8.93 -10.02 9.20
C LEU A 330 -9.45 -11.46 9.10
N THR A 331 -10.06 -11.79 7.97
CA THR A 331 -10.51 -13.15 7.66
C THR A 331 -9.68 -13.71 6.52
N PHE A 332 -8.94 -14.79 6.79
CA PHE A 332 -8.14 -15.53 5.82
C PHE A 332 -8.97 -16.64 5.15
N ASN A 333 -8.31 -17.46 4.33
CA ASN A 333 -8.94 -18.66 3.77
C ASN A 333 -9.23 -19.71 4.89
N ASP A 334 -9.95 -20.77 4.56
CA ASP A 334 -10.43 -21.79 5.53
C ASP A 334 -9.33 -22.66 6.14
N LYS A 335 -8.09 -22.60 5.64
CA LYS A 335 -6.91 -23.23 6.25
C LYS A 335 -6.41 -22.45 7.47
N TYR A 336 -6.70 -21.14 7.55
CA TYR A 336 -6.17 -20.20 8.53
C TYR A 336 -7.29 -19.50 9.31
N THR A 337 -7.89 -20.22 10.26
CA THR A 337 -9.00 -19.71 11.09
C THR A 337 -8.57 -19.25 12.49
N GLU A 338 -7.37 -19.60 12.93
CA GLU A 338 -6.86 -19.28 14.27
C GLU A 338 -5.53 -18.51 14.25
N ARG A 339 -4.75 -18.66 13.18
CA ARG A 339 -3.42 -18.05 13.05
C ARG A 339 -3.20 -17.54 11.63
N ASP A 340 -2.39 -16.48 11.49
CA ASP A 340 -2.01 -15.96 10.18
C ASP A 340 -1.03 -16.93 9.47
N PRO A 341 -1.10 -17.00 8.11
CA PRO A 341 -0.31 -17.95 7.34
C PRO A 341 1.19 -17.62 7.27
N ILE A 342 1.60 -16.40 7.60
CA ILE A 342 2.97 -15.92 7.35
C ILE A 342 3.80 -15.89 8.63
N ASN A 343 3.25 -15.32 9.71
CA ASN A 343 3.96 -15.12 10.98
C ASN A 343 3.53 -16.12 12.05
N ASN A 344 2.50 -16.91 11.77
CA ASN A 344 1.90 -17.86 12.71
C ASN A 344 1.38 -17.22 14.02
N ASN A 345 1.07 -15.90 13.98
CA ASN A 345 0.46 -15.21 15.11
C ASN A 345 -1.00 -15.61 15.25
N VAL A 346 -1.51 -15.61 16.48
CA VAL A 346 -2.96 -15.77 16.72
C VAL A 346 -3.69 -14.63 16.03
N LEU A 347 -4.78 -14.96 15.33
CA LEU A 347 -5.61 -13.97 14.66
C LEU A 347 -6.33 -13.11 15.71
N GLU A 348 -5.93 -11.85 15.78
CA GLU A 348 -6.60 -10.83 16.58
C GLU A 348 -6.98 -9.67 15.67
N PRO A 349 -8.15 -9.05 15.89
CA PRO A 349 -8.53 -7.86 15.13
C PRO A 349 -7.53 -6.73 15.30
N SER A 350 -7.23 -6.02 14.22
CA SER A 350 -6.60 -4.71 14.31
C SER A 350 -7.54 -3.75 15.04
N ARG A 351 -7.01 -3.00 16.01
CA ARG A 351 -7.81 -2.13 16.87
C ARG A 351 -7.49 -0.67 16.63
N PHE A 352 -8.33 0.21 17.12
CA PHE A 352 -7.98 1.62 17.27
C PHE A 352 -6.89 1.73 18.33
N TYR A 353 -5.70 2.14 17.93
CA TYR A 353 -4.51 2.20 18.78
C TYR A 353 -4.29 3.63 19.32
N SER A 354 -4.17 3.76 20.65
CA SER A 354 -3.85 5.03 21.32
C SER A 354 -2.34 5.32 21.40
N THR A 355 -1.52 4.41 20.89
CA THR A 355 -0.06 4.51 20.90
C THR A 355 0.53 4.20 19.54
N ALA A 356 1.63 4.89 19.21
CA ALA A 356 2.37 4.68 17.96
C ALA A 356 3.00 3.29 17.89
N ALA A 357 2.98 2.70 16.72
CA ALA A 357 3.67 1.44 16.43
C ALA A 357 5.19 1.61 16.37
N GLY A 358 5.67 2.81 16.08
CA GLY A 358 7.09 3.16 15.99
C GLY A 358 7.71 2.63 14.71
N PHE A 359 7.26 3.13 13.57
CA PHE A 359 7.87 2.82 12.29
C PHE A 359 9.27 3.41 12.19
N ASP A 360 10.22 2.60 11.67
CA ASP A 360 11.58 3.04 11.36
C ASP A 360 11.57 3.91 10.08
N ALA A 361 11.29 5.19 10.27
CA ALA A 361 11.28 6.18 9.20
C ALA A 361 12.68 6.82 9.03
N PRO A 362 13.08 7.24 7.82
CA PRO A 362 14.40 7.80 7.57
C PRO A 362 14.66 9.12 8.29
N THR A 363 13.60 9.85 8.66
CA THR A 363 13.71 11.13 9.36
C THR A 363 12.77 11.16 10.55
N ASP A 364 13.30 11.49 11.72
CA ASP A 364 12.60 11.77 12.98
C ASP A 364 11.49 10.75 13.33
N PRO A 365 11.82 9.45 13.47
CA PRO A 365 10.84 8.41 13.73
C PRO A 365 10.20 8.56 15.12
N THR A 366 8.90 8.39 15.19
CA THR A 366 8.17 8.35 16.45
C THR A 366 8.51 7.06 17.21
N PRO A 367 8.89 7.12 18.50
CA PRO A 367 9.17 5.91 19.26
C PRO A 367 7.92 5.02 19.43
N ALA A 368 8.09 3.71 19.33
CA ALA A 368 7.03 2.75 19.64
C ALA A 368 6.46 2.96 21.05
N GLY A 369 5.14 2.95 21.18
CA GLY A 369 4.43 3.17 22.43
C GLY A 369 4.26 4.65 22.81
N ALA A 370 4.70 5.60 21.97
CA ALA A 370 4.40 7.01 22.18
C ALA A 370 2.89 7.24 22.10
N THR A 371 2.34 8.05 23.02
CA THR A 371 0.90 8.36 23.02
C THR A 371 0.52 9.18 21.80
N LEU A 372 -0.49 8.74 21.06
CA LEU A 372 -1.02 9.46 19.91
C LEU A 372 -1.87 10.66 20.33
N PRO A 373 -1.74 11.82 19.67
CA PRO A 373 -2.69 12.91 19.80
C PRO A 373 -4.04 12.51 19.19
N TYR A 374 -5.10 13.23 19.55
CA TYR A 374 -6.41 13.03 18.94
C TYR A 374 -7.21 14.33 18.88
N LEU A 375 -8.14 14.40 17.93
CA LEU A 375 -9.12 15.50 17.79
C LEU A 375 -10.43 15.16 18.50
N GLY A 376 -10.86 13.90 18.50
CA GLY A 376 -12.09 13.44 19.16
C GLY A 376 -13.36 13.85 18.41
N LEU A 377 -13.31 13.80 17.08
CA LEU A 377 -14.40 14.25 16.22
C LEU A 377 -15.46 13.16 16.04
N SER A 378 -16.72 13.55 15.99
CA SER A 378 -17.85 12.68 15.65
C SER A 378 -18.17 12.64 14.16
N ARG A 379 -17.54 13.52 13.35
CA ARG A 379 -17.66 13.61 11.90
C ARG A 379 -16.33 13.92 11.26
N VAL A 380 -16.11 13.39 10.04
CA VAL A 380 -14.94 13.68 9.22
C VAL A 380 -15.31 13.72 7.74
N PHE A 381 -14.69 14.61 6.98
CA PHE A 381 -14.80 14.69 5.53
C PHE A 381 -13.61 13.99 4.90
N VAL A 382 -13.86 13.12 3.93
CA VAL A 382 -12.82 12.40 3.17
C VAL A 382 -12.93 12.79 1.72
N LEU A 383 -11.86 13.37 1.16
CA LEU A 383 -11.78 13.61 -0.28
C LEU A 383 -11.24 12.33 -0.96
N SER A 384 -12.02 11.76 -1.88
CA SER A 384 -11.75 10.46 -2.48
C SER A 384 -11.70 10.48 -4.01
N SER A 385 -11.04 9.49 -4.60
CA SER A 385 -11.08 9.18 -6.03
C SER A 385 -11.01 7.67 -6.25
N GLY A 386 -11.07 7.23 -7.50
CA GLY A 386 -10.78 5.84 -7.88
C GLY A 386 -9.37 5.35 -7.50
N GLY A 387 -8.47 6.24 -7.08
CA GLY A 387 -7.15 5.92 -6.51
C GLY A 387 -7.14 5.74 -4.99
N THR A 388 -8.25 6.06 -4.30
CA THR A 388 -8.39 5.83 -2.85
C THR A 388 -8.67 4.36 -2.62
N ALA A 389 -7.71 3.63 -2.02
CA ALA A 389 -7.77 2.17 -1.95
C ALA A 389 -7.30 1.60 -0.60
N SER A 390 -7.75 0.37 -0.28
CA SER A 390 -7.13 -0.50 0.73
C SER A 390 -7.11 0.13 2.13
N ALA A 391 -5.92 0.42 2.72
CA ALA A 391 -5.79 1.05 4.05
C ALA A 391 -6.55 2.39 4.14
N SER A 392 -6.63 3.17 3.04
CA SER A 392 -7.45 4.38 2.98
C SER A 392 -8.95 4.08 3.08
N GLU A 393 -9.40 3.01 2.44
CA GLU A 393 -10.79 2.53 2.56
C GLU A 393 -11.06 1.93 3.94
N ALA A 394 -10.03 1.31 4.57
CA ALA A 394 -10.13 0.84 5.95
C ALA A 394 -10.31 2.00 6.94
N VAL A 395 -9.70 3.18 6.72
CA VAL A 395 -10.00 4.40 7.53
C VAL A 395 -11.49 4.74 7.45
N ILE A 396 -12.04 4.80 6.23
CA ILE A 396 -13.48 5.08 6.03
C ILE A 396 -14.33 4.02 6.74
N ASN A 397 -14.02 2.74 6.51
CA ASN A 397 -14.78 1.62 7.07
C ASN A 397 -14.70 1.54 8.59
N GLY A 398 -13.51 1.65 9.16
CA GLY A 398 -13.27 1.58 10.61
C GLY A 398 -13.97 2.72 11.35
N LEU A 399 -13.87 3.95 10.87
CA LEU A 399 -14.55 5.12 11.45
C LEU A 399 -16.08 4.93 11.46
N ARG A 400 -16.69 4.48 10.37
CA ARG A 400 -18.11 4.12 10.29
C ARG A 400 -18.49 2.99 11.26
N GLY A 401 -17.55 2.06 11.48
CA GLY A 401 -17.71 0.97 12.46
C GLY A 401 -17.92 1.47 13.88
N VAL A 402 -17.31 2.58 14.24
CA VAL A 402 -17.37 3.18 15.59
C VAL A 402 -18.28 4.43 15.67
N ASP A 403 -19.20 4.58 14.72
CA ASP A 403 -20.21 5.63 14.66
C ASP A 403 -19.67 7.05 14.43
N VAL A 404 -18.49 7.19 13.84
CA VAL A 404 -18.03 8.46 13.27
C VAL A 404 -18.72 8.66 11.92
N ASP A 405 -19.35 9.82 11.74
CA ASP A 405 -20.04 10.19 10.52
C ASP A 405 -19.00 10.58 9.45
N VAL A 406 -18.84 9.73 8.43
CA VAL A 406 -17.93 9.97 7.31
C VAL A 406 -18.70 10.59 6.16
N ILE A 407 -18.29 11.78 5.74
CA ILE A 407 -18.83 12.47 4.55
C ILE A 407 -17.81 12.32 3.42
N LEU A 408 -18.19 11.61 2.34
CA LEU A 408 -17.33 11.31 1.22
C LEU A 408 -17.51 12.33 0.08
N ILE A 409 -16.43 13.04 -0.27
CA ILE A 409 -16.46 14.07 -1.33
C ILE A 409 -15.53 13.66 -2.45
N GLY A 410 -16.04 13.47 -3.65
CA GLY A 410 -15.23 13.09 -4.81
C GLY A 410 -15.85 11.99 -5.63
N GLU A 411 -15.06 11.00 -6.00
CA GLU A 411 -15.48 9.84 -6.79
C GLU A 411 -15.56 8.59 -5.91
N ALA A 412 -16.16 7.52 -6.44
CA ALA A 412 -16.12 6.22 -5.80
C ALA A 412 -14.67 5.78 -5.53
N THR A 413 -14.43 5.15 -4.39
CA THR A 413 -13.14 4.56 -4.06
C THR A 413 -12.86 3.29 -4.88
N ARG A 414 -11.67 2.70 -4.77
CA ARG A 414 -11.22 1.58 -5.60
C ARG A 414 -11.99 0.28 -5.37
N GLY A 415 -12.38 -0.02 -4.14
CA GLY A 415 -13.02 -1.27 -3.79
C GLY A 415 -12.03 -2.39 -3.46
N LYS A 416 -11.13 -2.14 -2.51
CA LYS A 416 -10.13 -3.11 -2.08
C LYS A 416 -10.25 -3.42 -0.58
N PRO A 417 -11.25 -4.23 -0.15
CA PRO A 417 -11.36 -4.70 1.24
C PRO A 417 -10.27 -5.72 1.63
N TYR A 418 -9.37 -6.01 0.73
CA TYR A 418 -8.40 -7.11 0.80
C TYR A 418 -7.00 -6.62 1.19
N GLY A 419 -6.19 -7.58 1.69
CA GLY A 419 -4.80 -7.32 2.00
C GLY A 419 -3.95 -8.57 2.03
N TRP A 420 -2.67 -8.37 2.36
CA TRP A 420 -1.65 -9.42 2.42
C TRP A 420 -0.50 -9.04 3.34
N TYR A 421 0.29 -10.06 3.71
CA TYR A 421 1.66 -9.91 4.15
C TYR A 421 2.56 -10.10 2.93
N ALA A 422 3.32 -9.07 2.57
CA ALA A 422 4.27 -9.19 1.48
C ALA A 422 5.40 -10.15 1.83
N LEU A 423 5.75 -11.05 0.93
CA LEU A 423 6.76 -12.07 1.18
C LEU A 423 7.84 -12.05 0.11
N ASP A 424 9.08 -11.82 0.53
CA ASP A 424 10.26 -11.93 -0.32
C ASP A 424 10.65 -13.39 -0.56
N ASN A 425 10.92 -13.72 -1.81
CA ASN A 425 11.61 -14.93 -2.21
C ASN A 425 12.51 -14.63 -3.41
N CYS A 426 13.79 -14.96 -3.31
CA CYS A 426 14.77 -14.82 -4.40
C CYS A 426 14.92 -13.39 -4.96
N GLY A 427 14.62 -12.36 -4.18
CA GLY A 427 14.71 -10.96 -4.61
C GLY A 427 13.44 -10.39 -5.21
N THR A 428 12.40 -11.19 -5.34
CA THR A 428 11.07 -10.77 -5.76
C THR A 428 10.12 -10.78 -4.57
N THR A 429 9.42 -9.68 -4.33
CA THR A 429 8.36 -9.57 -3.34
C THR A 429 7.02 -9.87 -3.98
N TYR A 430 6.33 -10.87 -3.44
CA TYR A 430 5.05 -11.37 -3.91
C TYR A 430 3.92 -10.82 -3.06
N SER A 431 2.94 -10.19 -3.72
CA SER A 431 1.76 -9.57 -3.13
C SER A 431 0.51 -10.27 -3.66
N THR A 432 0.01 -11.23 -2.91
CA THR A 432 -1.23 -11.97 -3.24
C THR A 432 -2.29 -11.71 -2.20
N ILE A 433 -3.57 -11.70 -2.58
CA ILE A 433 -4.68 -11.50 -1.64
C ILE A 433 -4.73 -12.68 -0.66
N GLN A 434 -4.54 -12.41 0.64
CA GLN A 434 -4.56 -13.44 1.70
C GLN A 434 -5.77 -13.30 2.62
N PHE A 435 -6.26 -12.08 2.82
CA PHE A 435 -7.36 -11.82 3.74
C PHE A 435 -8.32 -10.74 3.23
N LYS A 436 -9.53 -10.76 3.82
CA LYS A 436 -10.54 -9.70 3.72
C LYS A 436 -10.71 -9.06 5.09
N GLY A 437 -10.90 -7.73 5.13
CA GLY A 437 -11.15 -6.97 6.34
C GLY A 437 -12.62 -6.68 6.60
N SER A 438 -13.00 -6.54 7.88
CA SER A 438 -14.33 -6.03 8.30
C SER A 438 -14.24 -5.17 9.56
N ASN A 439 -15.10 -4.16 9.67
CA ASN A 439 -15.12 -3.22 10.79
C ASN A 439 -15.84 -3.77 12.04
N GLU A 440 -15.89 -2.98 13.12
CA GLU A 440 -16.57 -3.30 14.40
C GLU A 440 -18.01 -3.82 14.25
N LYS A 441 -18.71 -3.43 13.19
CA LYS A 441 -20.09 -3.87 12.90
C LYS A 441 -20.14 -5.08 11.97
N GLY A 442 -18.99 -5.65 11.62
CA GLY A 442 -18.85 -6.79 10.70
C GLY A 442 -19.02 -6.43 9.22
N PHE A 443 -19.04 -5.13 8.86
CA PHE A 443 -19.12 -4.70 7.47
C PHE A 443 -17.74 -4.70 6.82
N GLY A 444 -17.60 -5.35 5.65
CA GLY A 444 -16.38 -5.43 4.84
C GLY A 444 -16.67 -5.66 3.36
N ASP A 445 -17.93 -5.51 2.94
CA ASP A 445 -18.34 -5.77 1.56
C ASP A 445 -18.38 -4.49 0.73
N PHE A 446 -17.19 -4.00 0.40
CA PHE A 446 -17.00 -2.81 -0.45
C PHE A 446 -16.05 -3.08 -1.63
N SER A 447 -16.14 -4.27 -2.22
CA SER A 447 -15.29 -4.68 -3.37
C SER A 447 -15.51 -3.84 -4.64
N ASP A 448 -16.56 -3.03 -4.70
CA ASP A 448 -16.83 -2.06 -5.77
C ASP A 448 -16.59 -0.60 -5.33
N GLY A 449 -15.97 -0.40 -4.15
CA GLY A 449 -15.67 0.90 -3.57
C GLY A 449 -16.78 1.49 -2.73
N PHE A 450 -16.42 2.49 -1.94
CA PHE A 450 -17.37 3.38 -1.29
C PHE A 450 -17.87 4.42 -2.29
N LEU A 451 -19.19 4.55 -2.41
CA LEU A 451 -19.82 5.46 -3.36
C LEU A 451 -20.43 6.67 -2.61
N PRO A 452 -20.01 7.92 -2.91
CA PRO A 452 -20.68 9.07 -2.36
C PRO A 452 -22.10 9.22 -2.92
N VAL A 453 -23.10 9.37 -2.03
CA VAL A 453 -24.51 9.57 -2.36
C VAL A 453 -25.08 10.69 -1.50
N ALA A 454 -26.17 11.34 -1.94
CA ALA A 454 -26.75 12.45 -1.22
C ALA A 454 -27.25 12.09 0.20
N SER A 455 -27.63 10.84 0.41
CA SER A 455 -28.01 10.30 1.71
C SER A 455 -27.86 8.79 1.69
N ALA A 456 -27.07 8.24 2.60
CA ALA A 456 -26.81 6.80 2.73
C ALA A 456 -27.24 6.30 4.11
N ASP A 457 -27.53 5.00 4.21
CA ASP A 457 -27.51 4.34 5.51
C ASP A 457 -26.09 3.86 5.85
N LEU A 458 -25.83 3.63 7.15
CA LEU A 458 -24.48 3.27 7.61
C LEU A 458 -24.14 1.79 7.38
N SER A 459 -25.02 1.00 6.78
CA SER A 459 -24.88 -0.45 6.68
C SER A 459 -24.23 -0.94 5.37
N GLY A 460 -24.18 -0.09 4.34
CA GLY A 460 -23.70 -0.45 3.00
C GLY A 460 -22.42 0.26 2.58
N ALA A 461 -22.03 0.04 1.33
CA ALA A 461 -20.89 0.72 0.69
C ALA A 461 -21.23 2.15 0.21
N GLU A 462 -22.50 2.54 0.21
CA GLU A 462 -22.89 3.93 0.00
C GLU A 462 -22.50 4.78 1.22
N VAL A 463 -21.97 5.96 0.97
CA VAL A 463 -21.53 6.92 2.00
C VAL A 463 -22.14 8.27 1.69
N THR A 464 -22.73 8.92 2.69
CA THR A 464 -23.27 10.28 2.53
C THR A 464 -22.18 11.20 2.01
N GLY A 465 -22.49 12.00 0.98
CA GLY A 465 -21.51 12.93 0.40
C GLY A 465 -21.87 13.44 -0.98
N CYS A 466 -20.84 13.92 -1.69
CA CYS A 466 -21.00 14.62 -2.96
C CYS A 466 -20.09 14.00 -4.03
N ILE A 467 -20.62 13.74 -5.22
CA ILE A 467 -19.80 13.40 -6.39
C ILE A 467 -19.19 14.68 -6.95
N VAL A 468 -17.86 14.77 -6.92
CA VAL A 468 -17.10 15.93 -7.39
C VAL A 468 -15.89 15.42 -8.19
N PRO A 469 -15.73 15.79 -9.47
CA PRO A 469 -14.57 15.39 -10.27
C PRO A 469 -13.28 16.00 -9.71
N ASP A 470 -12.12 15.45 -10.09
CA ASP A 470 -10.84 16.05 -9.72
C ASP A 470 -10.61 17.35 -10.47
N ASP A 471 -10.09 18.35 -9.76
CA ASP A 471 -9.77 19.67 -10.28
C ASP A 471 -8.26 19.90 -10.34
N LEU A 472 -7.66 19.66 -11.49
CA LEU A 472 -6.24 19.89 -11.74
C LEU A 472 -5.91 21.37 -11.98
N SER A 473 -6.89 22.27 -11.96
CA SER A 473 -6.70 23.70 -12.22
C SER A 473 -6.39 24.52 -10.95
N ASN A 474 -6.45 23.90 -9.78
CA ASN A 474 -6.10 24.51 -8.50
C ASN A 474 -5.13 23.62 -7.70
N LEU A 475 -4.35 24.24 -6.82
CA LEU A 475 -3.42 23.49 -5.96
C LEU A 475 -4.19 22.70 -4.89
N LEU A 476 -3.61 21.61 -4.42
CA LEU A 476 -4.13 20.89 -3.25
C LEU A 476 -4.04 21.80 -2.01
N GLY A 477 -5.14 21.89 -1.27
CA GLY A 477 -5.26 22.78 -0.11
C GLY A 477 -5.69 24.22 -0.43
N ASP A 478 -5.90 24.56 -1.72
CA ASP A 478 -6.57 25.80 -2.08
C ASP A 478 -8.08 25.66 -1.86
N SER A 479 -8.69 26.61 -1.14
CA SER A 479 -10.13 26.62 -0.86
C SER A 479 -11.02 26.71 -2.12
N ASN A 480 -10.44 27.10 -3.27
CA ASN A 480 -11.12 27.10 -4.57
C ASN A 480 -10.95 25.77 -5.32
N GLU A 481 -10.14 24.82 -4.83
CA GLU A 481 -10.03 23.51 -5.44
C GLU A 481 -11.36 22.76 -5.30
N GLY A 482 -11.82 22.13 -6.39
CA GLY A 482 -13.20 21.67 -6.52
C GLY A 482 -13.70 20.78 -5.39
N ARG A 483 -12.91 19.77 -4.95
CA ARG A 483 -13.32 18.85 -3.87
C ARG A 483 -13.24 19.51 -2.50
N LEU A 484 -12.19 20.27 -2.22
CA LEU A 484 -12.08 21.00 -0.96
C LEU A 484 -13.17 22.07 -0.85
N SER A 485 -13.42 22.85 -1.90
CA SER A 485 -14.51 23.80 -1.97
C SER A 485 -15.87 23.17 -1.70
N ALA A 486 -16.12 21.98 -2.25
CA ALA A 486 -17.37 21.24 -2.01
C ALA A 486 -17.48 20.76 -0.55
N ALA A 487 -16.40 20.32 0.07
CA ALA A 487 -16.38 19.96 1.50
C ALA A 487 -16.68 21.17 2.39
N LEU A 488 -16.01 22.30 2.15
CA LEU A 488 -16.25 23.55 2.89
C LEU A 488 -17.71 24.04 2.72
N THR A 489 -18.27 23.94 1.50
CA THR A 489 -19.68 24.27 1.24
C THR A 489 -20.63 23.33 1.99
N TYR A 490 -20.31 22.02 2.05
CA TYR A 490 -21.12 21.06 2.80
C TYR A 490 -21.08 21.33 4.30
N ILE A 491 -19.92 21.72 4.85
CA ILE A 491 -19.79 22.13 6.26
C ILE A 491 -20.68 23.35 6.55
N GLU A 492 -20.68 24.32 5.66
CA GLU A 492 -21.46 25.55 5.81
C GLU A 492 -22.98 25.31 5.70
N THR A 493 -23.42 24.50 4.75
CA THR A 493 -24.83 24.42 4.32
C THR A 493 -25.52 23.11 4.70
N GLY A 494 -24.76 22.08 5.06
CA GLY A 494 -25.27 20.70 5.27
C GLY A 494 -25.65 19.97 3.97
N ALA A 495 -25.30 20.50 2.80
CA ALA A 495 -25.68 19.95 1.50
C ALA A 495 -24.56 20.07 0.46
N CYS A 496 -24.58 19.19 -0.55
CA CYS A 496 -23.70 19.29 -1.69
C CYS A 496 -23.93 20.58 -2.49
N PRO A 497 -22.88 21.16 -3.10
CA PRO A 497 -23.03 22.23 -4.08
C PRO A 497 -24.03 21.85 -5.20
N VAL A 498 -24.78 22.83 -5.71
CA VAL A 498 -25.84 22.58 -6.72
C VAL A 498 -25.28 21.92 -7.98
N ASP A 499 -24.06 22.27 -8.39
CA ASP A 499 -23.41 21.73 -9.58
C ASP A 499 -22.92 20.27 -9.37
N ALA A 500 -22.59 19.87 -8.15
CA ALA A 500 -22.24 18.50 -7.80
C ALA A 500 -23.42 17.51 -8.00
N ASN A 501 -24.65 17.95 -7.71
CA ASN A 501 -25.85 17.14 -7.94
C ASN A 501 -26.20 16.94 -9.43
N SER A 502 -25.73 17.82 -10.33
CA SER A 502 -25.91 17.64 -11.79
C SER A 502 -24.99 16.57 -12.36
N ALA A 503 -23.83 16.32 -11.74
CA ALA A 503 -22.89 15.24 -12.10
C ALA A 503 -23.47 13.85 -11.77
N LEU A 504 -24.30 13.72 -10.72
CA LEU A 504 -24.97 12.46 -10.35
C LEU A 504 -25.83 11.88 -11.49
N THR A 505 -26.53 12.73 -12.24
CA THR A 505 -27.39 12.29 -13.34
C THR A 505 -26.62 11.81 -14.57
N THR A 506 -25.39 12.28 -14.75
CA THR A 506 -24.50 11.89 -15.85
C THR A 506 -23.72 10.63 -15.52
N TYR A 507 -23.27 10.47 -14.27
CA TYR A 507 -22.47 9.32 -13.81
C TYR A 507 -23.27 8.01 -13.83
N HIS A 508 -24.56 8.02 -13.47
CA HIS A 508 -25.43 6.83 -13.59
C HIS A 508 -25.74 6.44 -15.03
N ARG A 509 -25.57 7.35 -15.99
CA ARG A 509 -25.79 7.06 -17.43
C ARG A 509 -24.56 6.50 -18.15
N ASP A 510 -23.35 6.83 -17.71
CA ASP A 510 -22.09 6.52 -18.39
C ASP A 510 -21.17 5.56 -17.60
N SER A 511 -21.72 4.68 -16.77
CA SER A 511 -20.94 3.64 -16.07
C SER A 511 -20.21 2.66 -17.01
N LYS A 512 -20.28 2.88 -18.33
CA LYS A 512 -19.45 2.26 -19.37
C LYS A 512 -18.38 3.17 -19.96
N ALA A 513 -18.38 4.47 -19.65
CA ALA A 513 -17.37 5.40 -20.12
C ALA A 513 -16.24 5.50 -19.07
N GLY A 514 -15.15 4.83 -19.37
CA GLY A 514 -13.83 5.11 -18.89
C GLY A 514 -13.67 5.31 -17.38
N LYS A 515 -13.67 4.23 -16.59
CA LYS A 515 -12.97 4.24 -15.30
C LYS A 515 -11.60 4.86 -15.57
N LEU A 516 -11.25 5.96 -14.89
CA LEU A 516 -9.86 6.37 -14.73
C LEU A 516 -9.18 5.20 -14.02
N HIS A 517 -8.63 4.29 -14.80
CA HIS A 517 -7.84 3.22 -14.24
C HIS A 517 -6.58 3.85 -13.68
N PRO A 518 -6.24 3.59 -12.42
CA PRO A 518 -4.86 3.55 -12.07
C PRO A 518 -4.22 2.57 -13.05
N LEU A 519 -3.08 2.94 -13.58
CA LEU A 519 -2.41 2.26 -14.66
C LEU A 519 -2.17 0.79 -14.34
N SER A 520 -3.04 -0.09 -14.84
CA SER A 520 -2.82 -1.51 -14.87
C SER A 520 -2.93 -2.02 -16.29
N ALA A 521 -1.88 -2.72 -16.70
CA ALA A 521 -1.84 -3.62 -17.84
C ALA A 521 -2.08 -3.02 -19.24
N VAL A 522 -1.11 -2.28 -19.73
CA VAL A 522 -0.67 -2.42 -21.12
C VAL A 522 0.80 -2.83 -21.04
N SER A 523 1.17 -3.90 -21.72
CA SER A 523 2.51 -4.46 -21.79
C SER A 523 3.57 -3.40 -22.13
N GLY A 524 4.29 -2.93 -21.11
CA GLY A 524 5.29 -1.88 -21.21
C GLY A 524 5.20 -0.96 -20.00
N LYS A 525 6.11 -1.10 -19.09
CA LYS A 525 6.25 -0.49 -17.76
C LYS A 525 5.83 0.99 -17.64
N LEU A 526 4.56 1.31 -17.58
CA LEU A 526 4.02 2.57 -17.06
C LEU A 526 3.31 2.33 -15.71
N ILE A 527 3.86 1.44 -14.88
CA ILE A 527 3.24 1.03 -13.62
C ILE A 527 4.01 1.65 -12.46
N GLN A 528 3.36 2.55 -11.73
CA GLN A 528 3.67 2.69 -10.31
C GLN A 528 2.83 1.65 -9.57
N PRO A 529 3.41 0.84 -8.69
CA PRO A 529 2.67 -0.21 -7.98
C PRO A 529 1.53 0.40 -7.18
N GLU A 530 0.33 -0.11 -7.40
CA GLU A 530 -0.80 0.12 -6.50
C GLU A 530 -0.62 -0.76 -5.29
N LEU A 531 -0.39 -0.12 -4.18
CA LEU A 531 -0.05 -0.77 -2.94
C LEU A 531 -1.29 -1.19 -2.19
N GLY A 532 -1.24 -2.40 -1.71
CA GLY A 532 -2.31 -2.98 -0.93
C GLY A 532 -2.20 -2.73 0.57
N LYS A 533 -3.16 -3.26 1.32
CA LYS A 533 -3.05 -3.37 2.77
C LYS A 533 -1.85 -4.25 3.10
N VAL A 534 -0.91 -3.71 3.85
CA VAL A 534 0.23 -4.43 4.38
C VAL A 534 0.13 -4.44 5.89
N VAL A 535 0.22 -5.62 6.48
CA VAL A 535 0.28 -5.80 7.93
C VAL A 535 1.74 -5.92 8.32
N ARG A 536 2.13 -5.23 9.39
CA ARG A 536 3.48 -5.23 9.92
C ARG A 536 3.79 -6.52 10.70
#